data_08707a6ccefa75c2a4445d593ff284b3
#
_entry.id   08707a6ccefa75c2a4445d593ff284b3
#
_cell.length_a   1.000
_cell.length_b   1.000
_cell.length_c   1.000
_cell.angle_alpha   90.00
_cell.angle_beta   90.00
_cell.angle_gamma   90.00
#
_symmetry.space_group_name_H-M   'P 1'
#
loop_
_entity.id
_entity.type
_entity.pdbx_description
1 polymer ?
#
loop_
_entity_poly.entity_id
_entity_poly.type
_entity_poly.pdbx_seq_one_letter_code
_entity_poly.pdbx_strand_id
1 'polypeptide(L)'
;MAGKRANVGAGIGNTTETVSGSCAPKDFETMMQLTYLTFTSPRKDNEAFESYKNRLKAELQNADANPMTAFSDTITSVLYGHHPRAIRMKENMVDQINYDRILEMYKDRYKDASDFTFFLVGNVDLATMKPLIAKYLGGLPSINRK
;
A
#
# COMPACT_ATOMS: atom_id res chain seq x y z
N MET A 1 15.68 9.87 2.80
CA MET A 1 15.45 11.34 2.65
C MET A 1 15.83 12.03 3.95
N ALA A 2 17.13 12.26 4.14
CA ALA A 2 17.65 12.91 5.35
C ALA A 2 17.05 14.32 5.50
N GLY A 3 16.59 14.67 6.70
CA GLY A 3 16.05 16.00 7.03
C GLY A 3 14.64 16.32 6.56
N LYS A 4 13.96 15.43 5.82
CA LYS A 4 12.56 15.58 5.39
C LYS A 4 11.61 14.77 6.27
N ARG A 5 10.48 15.37 6.64
CA ARG A 5 9.38 14.69 7.34
C ARG A 5 8.21 14.54 6.38
N ALA A 6 8.33 13.60 5.47
CA ALA A 6 7.27 13.22 4.53
C ALA A 6 7.29 11.71 4.32
N ASN A 7 6.13 11.11 4.31
CA ASN A 7 5.94 9.70 3.94
C ASN A 7 4.69 9.56 3.08
N VAL A 8 4.67 8.55 2.23
CA VAL A 8 3.52 8.13 1.43
C VAL A 8 3.55 6.61 1.32
N GLY A 9 2.41 5.98 1.46
CA GLY A 9 2.24 4.54 1.29
C GLY A 9 0.98 4.24 0.48
N ALA A 10 1.03 3.19 -0.33
CA ALA A 10 -0.10 2.65 -1.04
C ALA A 10 -0.62 1.39 -0.35
N GLY A 11 -1.92 1.12 -0.45
CA GLY A 11 -2.55 -0.07 0.06
C GLY A 11 -3.67 -0.55 -0.86
N ILE A 12 -3.74 -1.86 -1.06
CA ILE A 12 -4.84 -2.52 -1.78
C ILE A 12 -5.61 -3.34 -0.77
N GLY A 13 -6.83 -2.94 -0.49
CA GLY A 13 -7.77 -3.65 0.39
C GLY A 13 -8.68 -4.60 -0.37
N ASN A 14 -9.67 -5.15 0.32
CA ASN A 14 -10.65 -6.05 -0.29
C ASN A 14 -11.59 -5.35 -1.29
N THR A 15 -11.88 -4.08 -1.04
CA THR A 15 -12.88 -3.30 -1.79
C THR A 15 -12.41 -1.90 -2.19
N THR A 16 -11.24 -1.48 -1.72
CA THR A 16 -10.72 -0.11 -1.94
C THR A 16 -9.22 -0.10 -2.13
N GLU A 17 -8.75 0.78 -2.97
CA GLU A 17 -7.37 1.18 -3.09
C GLU A 17 -7.15 2.52 -2.36
N THR A 18 -6.04 2.62 -1.65
CA THR A 18 -5.71 3.82 -0.87
C THR A 18 -4.29 4.27 -1.11
N VAL A 19 -4.10 5.58 -1.12
CA VAL A 19 -2.78 6.21 -0.97
C VAL A 19 -2.89 7.16 0.21
N SER A 20 -2.08 6.93 1.23
CA SER A 20 -2.05 7.76 2.43
C SER A 20 -0.66 8.33 2.64
N GLY A 21 -0.60 9.54 3.17
CA GLY A 21 0.66 10.19 3.46
C GLY A 21 0.54 11.21 4.57
N SER A 22 1.67 11.56 5.16
CA SER A 22 1.78 12.66 6.10
C SER A 22 3.08 13.41 5.92
N CYS A 23 3.08 14.70 6.23
CA CYS A 23 4.27 15.54 6.16
C CYS A 23 4.21 16.70 7.15
N ALA A 24 5.37 17.27 7.44
CA ALA A 24 5.40 18.62 7.99
C ALA A 24 5.00 19.65 6.90
N PRO A 25 4.36 20.80 7.24
CA PRO A 25 3.92 21.78 6.24
C PRO A 25 5.02 22.19 5.25
N LYS A 26 6.25 22.38 5.70
CA LYS A 26 7.42 22.72 4.87
C LYS A 26 7.82 21.62 3.87
N ASP A 27 7.40 20.39 4.09
CA ASP A 27 7.74 19.22 3.27
C ASP A 27 6.56 18.76 2.41
N PHE A 28 5.52 19.59 2.29
CA PHE A 28 4.30 19.26 1.53
C PHE A 28 4.61 18.91 0.06
N GLU A 29 5.46 19.69 -0.61
CA GLU A 29 5.85 19.38 -1.99
C GLU A 29 6.55 18.03 -2.10
N THR A 30 7.38 17.66 -1.11
CA THR A 30 8.02 16.34 -1.08
C THR A 30 6.98 15.22 -0.96
N MET A 31 5.93 15.42 -0.15
CA MET A 31 4.83 14.45 -0.06
C MET A 31 4.08 14.34 -1.38
N MET A 32 3.81 15.44 -2.08
CA MET A 32 3.17 15.42 -3.40
C MET A 32 4.02 14.70 -4.46
N GLN A 33 5.35 14.92 -4.45
CA GLN A 33 6.28 14.17 -5.32
C GLN A 33 6.22 12.67 -5.05
N LEU A 34 6.23 12.26 -3.79
CA LEU A 34 6.11 10.85 -3.41
C LEU A 34 4.77 10.27 -3.84
N THR A 35 3.68 11.01 -3.65
CA THR A 35 2.35 10.62 -4.11
C THR A 35 2.34 10.39 -5.62
N TYR A 36 2.89 11.32 -6.39
CA TYR A 36 2.99 11.19 -7.84
C TYR A 36 3.78 9.93 -8.25
N LEU A 37 4.94 9.70 -7.62
CA LEU A 37 5.77 8.51 -7.90
C LEU A 37 5.06 7.21 -7.50
N THR A 38 4.27 7.22 -6.44
CA THR A 38 3.47 6.06 -6.00
C THR A 38 2.49 5.62 -7.09
N PHE A 39 1.84 6.56 -7.78
CA PHE A 39 0.96 6.24 -8.92
C PHE A 39 1.72 5.83 -10.18
N THR A 40 2.83 6.51 -10.49
CA THR A 40 3.43 6.47 -11.84
C THR A 40 4.65 5.56 -11.96
N SER A 41 5.40 5.36 -10.88
CA SER A 41 6.73 4.76 -10.94
C SER A 41 7.05 3.82 -9.78
N PRO A 42 6.24 2.74 -9.58
CA PRO A 42 6.56 1.73 -8.57
C PRO A 42 7.89 1.05 -8.93
N ARG A 43 8.84 1.08 -7.98
CA ARG A 43 10.17 0.48 -8.17
C ARG A 43 10.11 -1.02 -7.89
N LYS A 44 10.65 -1.83 -8.80
CA LYS A 44 10.95 -3.23 -8.54
C LYS A 44 12.33 -3.36 -7.88
N ASP A 45 12.37 -4.06 -6.75
CA ASP A 45 13.60 -4.30 -5.99
C ASP A 45 13.60 -5.77 -5.51
N ASN A 46 14.31 -6.62 -6.23
CA ASN A 46 14.31 -8.06 -5.96
C ASN A 46 15.01 -8.39 -4.64
N GLU A 47 16.10 -7.68 -4.28
CA GLU A 47 16.84 -7.94 -3.04
C GLU A 47 15.99 -7.58 -1.81
N ALA A 48 15.34 -6.41 -1.86
CA ALA A 48 14.40 -6.00 -0.82
C ALA A 48 13.22 -6.96 -0.69
N PHE A 49 12.73 -7.49 -1.82
CA PHE A 49 11.63 -8.46 -1.83
C PHE A 49 12.04 -9.80 -1.21
N GLU A 50 13.21 -10.35 -1.53
CA GLU A 50 13.70 -11.59 -0.92
C GLU A 50 13.96 -11.41 0.58
N SER A 51 14.53 -10.27 0.98
CA SER A 51 14.71 -9.94 2.40
C SER A 51 13.35 -9.87 3.13
N TYR A 52 12.35 -9.27 2.50
CA TYR A 52 10.98 -9.23 3.03
C TYR A 52 10.39 -10.63 3.19
N LYS A 53 10.51 -11.50 2.18
CA LYS A 53 10.00 -12.88 2.22
C LYS A 53 10.63 -13.67 3.38
N ASN A 54 11.95 -13.56 3.55
CA ASN A 54 12.65 -14.26 4.62
C ASN A 54 12.17 -13.82 6.01
N ARG A 55 11.99 -12.51 6.21
CA ARG A 55 11.45 -11.97 7.46
C ARG A 55 10.00 -12.44 7.67
N LEU A 56 9.17 -12.38 6.63
CA LEU A 56 7.77 -12.82 6.69
C LEU A 56 7.66 -14.29 7.05
N LYS A 57 8.51 -15.17 6.48
CA LYS A 57 8.56 -16.59 6.85
C LYS A 57 8.82 -16.77 8.34
N ALA A 58 9.86 -16.11 8.87
CA ALA A 58 10.20 -16.19 10.28
C ALA A 58 9.07 -15.69 11.19
N GLU A 59 8.40 -14.59 10.82
CA GLU A 59 7.24 -14.07 11.55
C GLU A 59 6.07 -15.07 11.56
N LEU A 60 5.78 -15.71 10.42
CA LEU A 60 4.70 -16.68 10.30
C LEU A 60 5.00 -17.99 11.07
N GLN A 61 6.24 -18.48 11.03
CA GLN A 61 6.68 -19.62 11.82
C GLN A 61 6.52 -19.36 13.33
N ASN A 62 6.93 -18.19 13.81
CA ASN A 62 6.73 -17.80 15.20
C ASN A 62 5.24 -17.68 15.57
N ALA A 63 4.41 -17.16 14.65
CA ALA A 63 2.97 -17.09 14.85
C ALA A 63 2.33 -18.47 14.92
N ASP A 64 2.77 -19.44 14.11
CA ASP A 64 2.26 -20.81 14.12
C ASP A 64 2.61 -21.56 15.43
N ALA A 65 3.71 -21.21 16.08
CA ALA A 65 4.09 -21.75 17.38
C ALA A 65 3.25 -21.22 18.56
N ASN A 66 2.45 -20.17 18.35
CA ASN A 66 1.64 -19.55 19.40
C ASN A 66 0.27 -20.24 19.50
N PRO A 67 -0.09 -20.86 20.66
CA PRO A 67 -1.38 -21.53 20.86
C PRO A 67 -2.60 -20.61 20.63
N MET A 68 -2.48 -19.32 20.97
CA MET A 68 -3.56 -18.35 20.80
C MET A 68 -3.81 -18.08 19.32
N THR A 69 -2.78 -18.10 18.48
CA THR A 69 -2.91 -18.00 17.02
C THR A 69 -3.66 -19.21 16.47
N ALA A 70 -3.32 -20.42 16.89
CA ALA A 70 -4.01 -21.64 16.49
C ALA A 70 -5.50 -21.62 16.88
N PHE A 71 -5.80 -21.15 18.09
CA PHE A 71 -7.17 -20.96 18.55
C PHE A 71 -7.94 -19.95 17.69
N SER A 72 -7.36 -18.78 17.44
CA SER A 72 -7.99 -17.75 16.60
C SER A 72 -8.20 -18.21 15.16
N ASP A 73 -7.24 -18.91 14.57
CA ASP A 73 -7.35 -19.49 13.22
C ASP A 73 -8.51 -20.50 13.16
N THR A 74 -8.65 -21.35 14.20
CA THR A 74 -9.74 -22.34 14.28
C THR A 74 -11.10 -21.65 14.36
N ILE A 75 -11.25 -20.68 15.27
CA ILE A 75 -12.51 -19.93 15.40
C ILE A 75 -12.85 -19.24 14.08
N THR A 76 -11.90 -18.53 13.47
CA THR A 76 -12.12 -17.84 12.20
C THR A 76 -12.54 -18.80 11.11
N SER A 77 -11.85 -19.93 10.98
CA SER A 77 -12.18 -20.96 9.99
C SER A 77 -13.60 -21.48 10.14
N VAL A 78 -14.01 -21.80 11.37
CA VAL A 78 -15.36 -22.31 11.65
C VAL A 78 -16.43 -21.24 11.41
N LEU A 79 -16.24 -20.03 11.94
CA LEU A 79 -17.22 -18.94 11.80
C LEU A 79 -17.46 -18.53 10.35
N TYR A 80 -16.42 -18.59 9.51
CA TYR A 80 -16.52 -18.25 8.09
C TYR A 80 -16.73 -19.48 7.18
N GLY A 81 -17.10 -20.63 7.74
CA GLY A 81 -17.40 -21.84 6.96
C GLY A 81 -16.24 -22.31 6.09
N HIS A 82 -15.00 -22.21 6.59
CA HIS A 82 -13.76 -22.53 5.87
C HIS A 82 -13.56 -21.71 4.57
N HIS A 83 -14.10 -20.50 4.53
CA HIS A 83 -14.01 -19.66 3.33
C HIS A 83 -12.54 -19.31 3.01
N PRO A 84 -12.08 -19.45 1.75
CA PRO A 84 -10.66 -19.28 1.39
C PRO A 84 -10.10 -17.88 1.64
N ARG A 85 -10.93 -16.83 1.71
CA ARG A 85 -10.50 -15.48 2.07
C ARG A 85 -10.40 -15.22 3.57
N ALA A 86 -10.88 -16.15 4.41
CA ALA A 86 -10.80 -16.06 5.85
C ALA A 86 -9.64 -16.88 6.44
N ILE A 87 -8.69 -17.27 5.61
CA ILE A 87 -7.51 -18.03 6.03
C ILE A 87 -6.36 -17.05 6.29
N ARG A 88 -5.72 -17.19 7.46
CA ARG A 88 -4.46 -16.51 7.72
C ARG A 88 -3.36 -17.06 6.81
N MET A 89 -2.51 -16.18 6.29
CA MET A 89 -1.31 -16.58 5.55
C MET A 89 -0.45 -17.51 6.41
N LYS A 90 0.01 -18.60 5.81
CA LYS A 90 0.91 -19.59 6.41
C LYS A 90 2.29 -19.50 5.77
N GLU A 91 3.31 -19.98 6.49
CA GLU A 91 4.71 -19.93 6.04
C GLU A 91 4.90 -20.55 4.64
N ASN A 92 4.27 -21.71 4.39
CA ASN A 92 4.35 -22.41 3.10
C ASN A 92 3.70 -21.66 1.92
N MET A 93 2.89 -20.63 2.19
CA MET A 93 2.28 -19.79 1.14
C MET A 93 3.23 -18.70 0.65
N VAL A 94 4.26 -18.36 1.42
CA VAL A 94 5.20 -17.27 1.09
C VAL A 94 5.96 -17.56 -0.21
N ASP A 95 6.28 -18.82 -0.48
CA ASP A 95 6.99 -19.20 -1.70
C ASP A 95 6.11 -19.12 -2.97
N GLN A 96 4.79 -19.06 -2.80
CA GLN A 96 3.83 -18.91 -3.89
C GLN A 96 3.66 -17.44 -4.31
N ILE A 97 4.24 -16.49 -3.56
CA ILE A 97 4.13 -15.06 -3.87
C ILE A 97 4.90 -14.75 -5.15
N ASN A 98 4.19 -14.28 -6.17
CA ASN A 98 4.77 -13.87 -7.43
C ASN A 98 4.91 -12.34 -7.47
N TYR A 99 6.15 -11.85 -7.41
CA TYR A 99 6.44 -10.42 -7.34
C TYR A 99 6.03 -9.67 -8.62
N ASP A 100 6.23 -10.27 -9.79
CA ASP A 100 5.84 -9.65 -11.05
C ASP A 100 4.31 -9.49 -11.15
N ARG A 101 3.58 -10.50 -10.68
CA ARG A 101 2.12 -10.43 -10.64
C ARG A 101 1.62 -9.36 -9.66
N ILE A 102 2.28 -9.19 -8.52
CA ILE A 102 1.98 -8.11 -7.57
C ILE A 102 2.15 -6.75 -8.24
N LEU A 103 3.28 -6.52 -8.93
CA LEU A 103 3.55 -5.26 -9.62
C LEU A 103 2.58 -5.00 -10.79
N GLU A 104 2.18 -6.05 -11.50
CA GLU A 104 1.17 -5.94 -12.55
C GLU A 104 -0.19 -5.50 -11.98
N MET A 105 -0.66 -6.18 -10.91
CA MET A 105 -1.89 -5.79 -10.22
C MET A 105 -1.82 -4.39 -9.64
N TYR A 106 -0.69 -4.02 -9.04
CA TYR A 106 -0.47 -2.67 -8.53
C TYR A 106 -0.63 -1.63 -9.65
N LYS A 107 0.06 -1.82 -10.76
CA LYS A 107 -0.02 -0.89 -11.91
C LYS A 107 -1.45 -0.81 -12.46
N ASP A 108 -2.16 -1.93 -12.53
CA ASP A 108 -3.55 -1.94 -12.99
C ASP A 108 -4.47 -1.15 -12.06
N ARG A 109 -4.29 -1.24 -10.76
CA ARG A 109 -5.13 -0.56 -9.75
C ARG A 109 -4.87 0.94 -9.66
N TYR A 110 -3.63 1.38 -9.87
CA TYR A 110 -3.23 2.79 -9.74
C TYR A 110 -3.08 3.53 -11.08
N LYS A 111 -3.42 2.92 -12.22
CA LYS A 111 -3.27 3.55 -13.53
C LYS A 111 -4.26 4.67 -13.84
N ASP A 112 -5.35 4.77 -13.08
CA ASP A 112 -6.40 5.76 -13.29
C ASP A 112 -6.67 6.56 -12.02
N ALA A 113 -6.15 7.78 -11.97
CA ALA A 113 -6.35 8.66 -10.83
C ALA A 113 -7.76 9.27 -10.78
N SER A 114 -8.56 9.17 -11.84
CA SER A 114 -9.95 9.64 -11.83
C SER A 114 -10.87 8.83 -10.92
N ASP A 115 -10.45 7.60 -10.56
CA ASP A 115 -11.16 6.73 -9.60
C ASP A 115 -10.90 7.15 -8.14
N PHE A 116 -9.97 8.09 -7.90
CA PHE A 116 -9.58 8.49 -6.55
C PHE A 116 -10.17 9.83 -6.12
N THR A 117 -10.57 9.91 -4.86
CA THR A 117 -10.90 11.16 -4.19
C THR A 117 -9.79 11.53 -3.20
N PHE A 118 -9.23 12.73 -3.33
CA PHE A 118 -8.12 13.19 -2.50
C PHE A 118 -8.61 14.10 -1.38
N PHE A 119 -8.28 13.74 -0.14
CA PHE A 119 -8.56 14.53 1.06
C PHE A 119 -7.25 15.03 1.66
N LEU A 120 -7.15 16.34 1.87
CA LEU A 120 -6.03 16.97 2.56
C LEU A 120 -6.55 17.62 3.85
N VAL A 121 -6.00 17.19 4.98
CA VAL A 121 -6.41 17.63 6.31
C VAL A 121 -5.20 18.12 7.09
N GLY A 122 -5.30 19.29 7.71
CA GLY A 122 -4.23 19.84 8.54
C GLY A 122 -4.11 21.35 8.44
N ASN A 123 -2.93 21.87 8.73
CA ASN A 123 -2.62 23.29 8.54
C ASN A 123 -2.38 23.58 7.05
N VAL A 124 -3.48 23.86 6.34
CA VAL A 124 -3.51 24.03 4.89
C VAL A 124 -3.54 25.52 4.54
N ASP A 125 -2.51 26.01 3.85
CA ASP A 125 -2.54 27.28 3.16
C ASP A 125 -2.85 27.06 1.67
N LEU A 126 -4.06 27.46 1.27
CA LEU A 126 -4.55 27.23 -0.09
C LEU A 126 -3.73 27.97 -1.15
N ALA A 127 -3.15 29.13 -0.82
CA ALA A 127 -2.38 29.92 -1.78
C ALA A 127 -1.10 29.19 -2.22
N THR A 128 -0.41 28.56 -1.27
CA THR A 128 0.82 27.79 -1.52
C THR A 128 0.56 26.38 -1.97
N MET A 129 -0.48 25.73 -1.47
CA MET A 129 -0.74 24.31 -1.75
C MET A 129 -1.47 24.06 -3.08
N LYS A 130 -2.40 24.93 -3.48
CA LYS A 130 -3.18 24.78 -4.72
C LYS A 130 -2.33 24.58 -5.98
N PRO A 131 -1.26 25.37 -6.22
CA PRO A 131 -0.38 25.16 -7.38
C PRO A 131 0.32 23.80 -7.35
N LEU A 132 0.73 23.32 -6.17
CA LEU A 132 1.39 22.03 -6.02
C LEU A 132 0.40 20.86 -6.23
N ILE A 133 -0.81 20.99 -5.72
CA ILE A 133 -1.89 20.03 -5.95
C ILE A 133 -2.18 19.93 -7.45
N ALA A 134 -2.38 21.05 -8.12
CA ALA A 134 -2.61 21.07 -9.56
C ALA A 134 -1.45 20.44 -10.35
N LYS A 135 -0.21 20.74 -9.96
CA LYS A 135 1.00 20.19 -10.61
C LYS A 135 1.10 18.68 -10.45
N TYR A 136 0.95 18.15 -9.23
CA TYR A 136 1.22 16.75 -8.94
C TYR A 136 -0.02 15.86 -9.05
N LEU A 137 -1.17 16.24 -8.48
CA LEU A 137 -2.39 15.45 -8.58
C LEU A 137 -3.10 15.67 -9.92
N GLY A 138 -3.12 16.91 -10.43
CA GLY A 138 -3.66 17.18 -11.77
C GLY A 138 -2.82 16.63 -12.91
N GLY A 139 -1.54 16.28 -12.66
CA GLY A 139 -0.67 15.61 -13.62
C GLY A 139 -0.69 14.10 -13.56
N LEU A 140 -1.52 13.49 -12.69
CA LEU A 140 -1.64 12.05 -12.60
C LEU A 140 -2.34 11.46 -13.85
N PRO A 141 -2.00 10.23 -14.25
CA PRO A 141 -2.68 9.58 -15.37
C PRO A 141 -4.17 9.39 -15.08
N SER A 142 -4.99 9.69 -16.09
CA SER A 142 -6.43 9.48 -16.06
C SER A 142 -6.88 8.86 -17.37
N ILE A 143 -7.53 7.73 -17.31
CA ILE A 143 -8.07 7.03 -18.48
C ILE A 143 -9.61 6.98 -18.44
N ASN A 144 -10.24 7.61 -17.44
CA ASN A 144 -11.68 7.65 -17.23
C ASN A 144 -12.32 6.26 -17.33
N ARG A 145 -11.73 5.30 -16.63
CA ARG A 145 -12.26 3.94 -16.56
C ARG A 145 -13.65 3.98 -15.89
N LYS A 146 -14.66 3.53 -16.60
CA LYS A 146 -16.02 3.36 -16.07
C LYS A 146 -16.24 1.95 -15.54
#